data_d35d18021ac70f2ac7c1a86b4d64098b
#
_entry.id   d35d18021ac70f2ac7c1a86b4d64098b
#
_cell.length_a   1.000
_cell.length_b   1.000
_cell.length_c   1.000
_cell.angle_alpha   90.00
_cell.angle_beta   90.00
_cell.angle_gamma   90.00
#
_symmetry.space_group_name_H-M   'P 1'
#
loop_
_entity.id
_entity.type
_entity.pdbx_description
1 polymer ?
#
loop_
_entity_poly.entity_id
_entity_poly.type
_entity_poly.pdbx_seq_one_letter_code
_entity_poly.pdbx_strand_id
1 'polypeptide(L)'
;GSMALAHNGNLANSYELREQLELNGAIFHTTSDTEVISYIITGERIHVSSIEEAVERAMDKLDGAYSLVIMSPTKLIAVRDPHGFRPICYGQREDGAYVVASESCALQAVGAKFIRDLRPGEILVFDQDGVRSITSHCDQVEKSFCVFEYIYFARPDSVIDGVSVHA
;
A
#
# COMPACT_ATOMS: atom_id res chain seq x y z
N GLY A 1 17.58 1.13 -9.79
CA GLY A 1 17.58 0.71 -8.39
C GLY A 1 16.75 -0.55 -8.22
N SER A 2 16.99 -1.31 -7.16
CA SER A 2 16.22 -2.53 -6.86
C SER A 2 14.98 -2.15 -6.05
N MET A 3 13.81 -2.62 -6.48
CA MET A 3 12.54 -2.44 -5.79
C MET A 3 11.75 -3.74 -5.86
N ALA A 4 11.13 -4.13 -4.77
CA ALA A 4 10.11 -5.16 -4.74
C ALA A 4 8.77 -4.52 -4.34
N LEU A 5 7.69 -4.95 -4.97
CA LEU A 5 6.35 -4.42 -4.76
C LEU A 5 5.37 -5.57 -4.54
N ALA A 6 4.56 -5.46 -3.50
CA ALA A 6 3.38 -6.29 -3.28
C ALA A 6 2.13 -5.39 -3.29
N HIS A 7 1.06 -5.88 -3.91
CA HIS A 7 -0.19 -5.16 -4.11
C HIS A 7 -1.37 -6.04 -3.75
N ASN A 8 -2.29 -5.50 -2.97
CA ASN A 8 -3.62 -6.05 -2.77
C ASN A 8 -4.65 -5.02 -3.20
N GLY A 9 -5.46 -5.36 -4.16
CA GLY A 9 -6.48 -4.46 -4.69
C GLY A 9 -6.66 -4.58 -6.19
N ASN A 10 -7.26 -3.55 -6.77
CA ASN A 10 -7.49 -3.42 -8.20
C ASN A 10 -7.62 -1.95 -8.58
N LEU A 11 -6.91 -1.52 -9.62
CA LEU A 11 -7.03 -0.18 -10.16
C LEU A 11 -8.22 -0.06 -11.12
N ALA A 12 -8.97 1.00 -10.98
CA ALA A 12 -10.07 1.33 -11.90
C ALA A 12 -9.54 1.85 -13.25
N ASN A 13 -8.40 2.55 -13.23
CA ASN A 13 -7.79 3.15 -14.42
C ASN A 13 -6.56 2.40 -14.95
N SER A 14 -6.43 1.13 -14.61
CA SER A 14 -5.29 0.28 -14.98
C SER A 14 -5.08 0.19 -16.50
N TYR A 15 -6.17 0.09 -17.27
CA TYR A 15 -6.11 -0.03 -18.73
C TYR A 15 -5.56 1.25 -19.38
N GLU A 16 -6.09 2.40 -18.99
CA GLU A 16 -5.68 3.72 -19.50
C GLU A 16 -4.21 4.02 -19.18
N LEU A 17 -3.79 3.71 -17.95
CA LEU A 17 -2.41 3.88 -17.53
C LEU A 17 -1.46 2.96 -18.32
N ARG A 18 -1.87 1.71 -18.53
CA ARG A 18 -1.10 0.75 -19.35
C ARG A 18 -0.92 1.26 -20.77
N GLU A 19 -2.01 1.66 -21.43
CA GLU A 19 -1.96 2.17 -22.82
C GLU A 19 -1.02 3.37 -22.93
N GLN A 20 -1.10 4.33 -22.01
CA GLN A 20 -0.20 5.48 -21.96
C GLN A 20 1.27 5.07 -21.81
N LEU A 21 1.56 4.10 -20.95
CA LEU A 21 2.91 3.59 -20.73
C LEU A 21 3.44 2.85 -21.96
N GLU A 22 2.63 2.02 -22.62
CA GLU A 22 3.00 1.31 -23.86
C GLU A 22 3.31 2.30 -24.99
N LEU A 23 2.51 3.35 -25.15
CA LEU A 23 2.77 4.43 -26.12
C LEU A 23 4.09 5.15 -25.85
N ASN A 24 4.54 5.18 -24.59
CA ASN A 24 5.84 5.71 -24.20
C ASN A 24 6.97 4.67 -24.17
N GLY A 25 6.75 3.47 -24.71
CA GLY A 25 7.76 2.44 -24.89
C GLY A 25 7.89 1.44 -23.74
N ALA A 26 6.97 1.41 -22.78
CA ALA A 26 6.95 0.36 -21.76
C ALA A 26 6.59 -1.00 -22.38
N ILE A 27 7.28 -2.05 -21.93
CA ILE A 27 7.03 -3.43 -22.35
C ILE A 27 6.54 -4.21 -21.15
N PHE A 28 5.27 -4.58 -21.15
CA PHE A 28 4.66 -5.35 -20.09
C PHE A 28 4.84 -6.86 -20.29
N HIS A 29 5.07 -7.57 -19.19
CA HIS A 29 5.23 -9.02 -19.17
C HIS A 29 4.01 -9.73 -18.58
N THR A 30 3.15 -9.01 -17.89
CA THR A 30 1.94 -9.53 -17.24
C THR A 30 0.74 -8.64 -17.54
N THR A 31 -0.45 -9.09 -17.15
CA THR A 31 -1.69 -8.30 -17.17
C THR A 31 -2.01 -7.67 -15.81
N SER A 32 -1.10 -7.79 -14.85
CA SER A 32 -1.32 -7.34 -13.46
C SER A 32 -1.22 -5.83 -13.32
N ASP A 33 -2.12 -5.25 -12.54
CA ASP A 33 -2.06 -3.85 -12.10
C ASP A 33 -0.78 -3.54 -11.35
N THR A 34 -0.21 -4.53 -10.64
CA THR A 34 1.04 -4.39 -9.90
C THR A 34 2.19 -3.96 -10.82
N GLU A 35 2.23 -4.46 -12.05
CA GLU A 35 3.24 -4.06 -13.02
C GLU A 35 3.02 -2.63 -13.48
N VAL A 36 1.77 -2.21 -13.70
CA VAL A 36 1.43 -0.82 -14.02
C VAL A 36 1.88 0.12 -12.90
N ILE A 37 1.55 -0.20 -11.65
CA ILE A 37 1.97 0.57 -10.46
C ILE A 37 3.50 0.69 -10.41
N SER A 38 4.20 -0.41 -10.66
CA SER A 38 5.66 -0.43 -10.66
C SER A 38 6.26 0.51 -11.71
N TYR A 39 5.70 0.54 -12.92
CA TYR A 39 6.11 1.47 -13.97
C TYR A 39 5.85 2.93 -13.61
N ILE A 40 4.68 3.24 -13.04
CA ILE A 40 4.34 4.60 -12.60
C ILE A 40 5.33 5.07 -11.53
N ILE A 41 5.55 4.29 -10.46
CA ILE A 41 6.50 4.64 -9.40
C ILE A 41 7.91 4.81 -9.95
N THR A 42 8.36 3.92 -10.82
CA THR A 42 9.70 3.99 -11.42
C THR A 42 9.84 5.23 -12.32
N GLY A 43 8.80 5.57 -13.06
CA GLY A 43 8.76 6.79 -13.88
C GLY A 43 8.86 8.05 -13.03
N GLU A 44 8.10 8.14 -11.95
CA GLU A 44 8.19 9.28 -11.02
C GLU A 44 9.56 9.37 -10.33
N ARG A 45 10.17 8.21 -10.02
CA ARG A 45 11.49 8.17 -9.36
C ARG A 45 12.61 8.82 -10.16
N ILE A 46 12.46 8.98 -11.47
CA ILE A 46 13.42 9.69 -12.33
C ILE A 46 13.41 11.19 -12.04
N HIS A 47 12.28 11.72 -11.58
CA HIS A 47 12.04 13.15 -11.39
C HIS A 47 12.19 13.63 -9.94
N VAL A 48 12.38 12.70 -8.98
CA VAL A 48 12.44 13.00 -7.56
C VAL A 48 13.63 12.35 -6.88
N SER A 49 13.99 12.84 -5.68
CA SER A 49 15.19 12.42 -4.98
C SER A 49 15.01 11.13 -4.15
N SER A 50 13.78 10.80 -3.76
CA SER A 50 13.48 9.66 -2.90
C SER A 50 12.38 8.77 -3.45
N ILE A 51 12.35 7.50 -3.01
CA ILE A 51 11.32 6.56 -3.44
C ILE A 51 9.95 6.89 -2.82
N GLU A 52 9.91 7.38 -1.60
CA GLU A 52 8.67 7.80 -0.95
C GLU A 52 8.01 8.99 -1.67
N GLU A 53 8.81 9.95 -2.17
CA GLU A 53 8.30 11.05 -2.97
C GLU A 53 7.78 10.57 -4.34
N ALA A 54 8.45 9.56 -4.93
CA ALA A 54 7.95 8.91 -6.15
C ALA A 54 6.61 8.20 -5.93
N VAL A 55 6.46 7.53 -4.80
CA VAL A 55 5.20 6.88 -4.39
C VAL A 55 4.11 7.91 -4.17
N GLU A 56 4.41 9.01 -3.49
CA GLU A 56 3.48 10.10 -3.25
C GLU A 56 2.93 10.67 -4.57
N ARG A 57 3.80 10.97 -5.55
CA ARG A 57 3.39 11.41 -6.89
C ARG A 57 2.65 10.34 -7.69
N ALA A 58 3.01 9.08 -7.50
CA ALA A 58 2.30 7.98 -8.15
C ALA A 58 0.84 7.90 -7.69
N MET A 59 0.56 8.17 -6.41
CA MET A 59 -0.80 8.17 -5.87
C MET A 59 -1.72 9.18 -6.55
N ASP A 60 -1.20 10.30 -7.06
CA ASP A 60 -1.97 11.28 -7.85
C ASP A 60 -2.50 10.71 -9.17
N LYS A 61 -1.91 9.61 -9.65
CA LYS A 61 -2.24 8.97 -10.93
C LYS A 61 -3.05 7.70 -10.78
N LEU A 62 -2.96 7.06 -9.61
CA LEU A 62 -3.62 5.78 -9.34
C LEU A 62 -5.06 6.02 -8.88
N ASP A 63 -6.02 5.41 -9.57
CA ASP A 63 -7.42 5.39 -9.17
C ASP A 63 -7.87 3.95 -8.89
N GLY A 64 -8.55 3.74 -7.77
CA GLY A 64 -9.07 2.44 -7.37
C GLY A 64 -8.71 2.03 -5.94
N ALA A 65 -8.86 0.75 -5.67
CA ALA A 65 -8.59 0.15 -4.37
C ALA A 65 -7.19 -0.44 -4.36
N TYR A 66 -6.33 0.00 -3.42
CA TYR A 66 -5.01 -0.60 -3.27
C TYR A 66 -4.45 -0.46 -1.86
N SER A 67 -3.77 -1.50 -1.41
CA SER A 67 -2.75 -1.42 -0.39
C SER A 67 -1.43 -1.94 -0.96
N LEU A 68 -0.35 -1.19 -0.74
CA LEU A 68 0.95 -1.49 -1.32
C LEU A 68 1.98 -1.69 -0.20
N VAL A 69 2.86 -2.65 -0.42
CA VAL A 69 4.10 -2.80 0.34
C VAL A 69 5.26 -2.74 -0.63
N ILE A 70 6.14 -1.77 -0.44
CA ILE A 70 7.27 -1.50 -1.33
C ILE A 70 8.55 -1.66 -0.51
N MET A 71 9.47 -2.44 -1.00
CA MET A 71 10.77 -2.64 -0.40
C MET A 71 11.88 -2.17 -1.33
N SER A 72 12.76 -1.34 -0.82
CA SER A 72 14.03 -0.94 -1.42
C SER A 72 15.19 -1.47 -0.58
N PRO A 73 16.45 -1.33 -0.99
CA PRO A 73 17.59 -1.79 -0.19
C PRO A 73 17.68 -1.19 1.21
N THR A 74 17.08 -0.02 1.45
CA THR A 74 17.20 0.72 2.72
C THR A 74 15.86 1.10 3.35
N LYS A 75 14.73 0.84 2.68
CA LYS A 75 13.41 1.29 3.16
C LYS A 75 12.34 0.24 2.90
N LEU A 76 11.41 0.13 3.85
CA LEU A 76 10.10 -0.50 3.66
C LEU A 76 9.06 0.61 3.65
N ILE A 77 8.13 0.57 2.70
CA ILE A 77 7.07 1.58 2.55
C ILE A 77 5.73 0.87 2.49
N ALA A 78 4.78 1.30 3.30
CA ALA A 78 3.40 0.83 3.28
C ALA A 78 2.48 1.97 2.84
N VAL A 79 1.53 1.68 1.96
CA VAL A 79 0.62 2.66 1.36
C VAL A 79 -0.81 2.14 1.42
N ARG A 80 -1.74 3.01 1.80
CA ARG A 80 -3.18 2.73 1.71
C ARG A 80 -3.84 3.70 0.74
N ASP A 81 -4.75 3.21 -0.11
CA ASP A 81 -5.50 4.05 -1.04
C ASP A 81 -6.27 5.18 -0.31
N PRO A 82 -6.52 6.34 -0.98
CA PRO A 82 -7.19 7.48 -0.35
C PRO A 82 -8.61 7.20 0.16
N HIS A 83 -9.34 6.25 -0.45
CA HIS A 83 -10.66 5.84 0.02
C HIS A 83 -10.59 4.88 1.21
N GLY A 84 -9.46 4.18 1.38
CA GLY A 84 -9.29 3.16 2.41
C GLY A 84 -10.05 1.87 2.12
N PHE A 85 -10.25 1.53 0.84
CA PHE A 85 -10.94 0.29 0.44
C PHE A 85 -10.23 -0.96 0.95
N ARG A 86 -8.89 -1.00 0.79
CA ARG A 86 -8.11 -2.15 1.22
C ARG A 86 -7.44 -1.89 2.57
N PRO A 87 -7.57 -2.84 3.51
CA PRO A 87 -6.94 -2.71 4.81
C PRO A 87 -5.43 -2.90 4.70
N ILE A 88 -4.71 -2.21 5.56
CA ILE A 88 -3.29 -2.44 5.82
C ILE A 88 -2.96 -1.91 7.20
N CYS A 89 -2.21 -2.70 7.96
CA CYS A 89 -1.82 -2.38 9.32
C CYS A 89 -0.34 -2.68 9.55
N TYR A 90 0.18 -2.20 10.66
CA TYR A 90 1.55 -2.55 11.05
C TYR A 90 1.66 -2.83 12.54
N GLY A 91 2.70 -3.55 12.87
CA GLY A 91 3.06 -3.88 14.23
C GLY A 91 4.57 -3.97 14.40
N GLN A 92 4.99 -4.27 15.61
CA GLN A 92 6.39 -4.41 15.96
C GLN A 92 6.62 -5.68 16.78
N ARG A 93 7.65 -6.41 16.44
CA ARG A 93 8.14 -7.58 17.17
C ARG A 93 8.97 -7.14 18.39
N GLU A 94 9.19 -8.07 19.31
CA GLU A 94 10.01 -7.83 20.51
C GLU A 94 11.47 -7.49 20.19
N ASP A 95 11.99 -7.99 19.06
CA ASP A 95 13.33 -7.68 18.56
C ASP A 95 13.43 -6.29 17.89
N GLY A 96 12.34 -5.52 17.89
CA GLY A 96 12.25 -4.18 17.31
C GLY A 96 11.91 -4.15 15.81
N ALA A 97 11.83 -5.30 15.13
CA ALA A 97 11.50 -5.35 13.71
C ALA A 97 10.05 -4.95 13.44
N TYR A 98 9.84 -4.08 12.47
CA TYR A 98 8.51 -3.73 12.00
C TYR A 98 7.95 -4.76 11.02
N VAL A 99 6.66 -4.99 11.11
CA VAL A 99 5.92 -5.91 10.24
C VAL A 99 4.70 -5.17 9.70
N VAL A 100 4.47 -5.28 8.40
CA VAL A 100 3.30 -4.74 7.70
C VAL A 100 2.47 -5.90 7.17
N ALA A 101 1.17 -5.84 7.33
CA ALA A 101 0.23 -6.86 6.85
C ALA A 101 -1.11 -6.23 6.46
N SER A 102 -1.88 -6.93 5.64
CA SER A 102 -3.26 -6.56 5.33
C SER A 102 -4.21 -6.82 6.50
N GLU A 103 -3.86 -7.76 7.41
CA GLU A 103 -4.73 -8.19 8.51
C GLU A 103 -3.97 -8.29 9.83
N SER A 104 -4.64 -7.93 10.93
CA SER A 104 -4.05 -7.96 12.27
C SER A 104 -3.69 -9.38 12.75
N CYS A 105 -4.43 -10.41 12.32
CA CYS A 105 -4.12 -11.80 12.63
C CYS A 105 -2.77 -12.25 12.06
N ALA A 106 -2.35 -11.71 10.91
CA ALA A 106 -1.04 -11.99 10.33
C ALA A 106 0.11 -11.45 11.18
N LEU A 107 -0.08 -10.28 11.81
CA LEU A 107 0.89 -9.72 12.77
C LEU A 107 1.07 -10.64 13.98
N GLN A 108 -0.04 -11.14 14.53
CA GLN A 108 -0.02 -12.07 15.67
C GLN A 108 0.70 -13.36 15.33
N ALA A 109 0.46 -13.91 14.13
CA ALA A 109 1.08 -15.15 13.66
C ALA A 109 2.62 -15.08 13.62
N VAL A 110 3.21 -13.90 13.43
CA VAL A 110 4.66 -13.68 13.43
C VAL A 110 5.19 -13.07 14.73
N GLY A 111 4.36 -13.02 15.78
CA GLY A 111 4.73 -12.49 17.09
C GLY A 111 4.92 -10.98 17.13
N ALA A 112 4.30 -10.25 16.23
CA ALA A 112 4.30 -8.79 16.23
C ALA A 112 3.10 -8.24 17.00
N LYS A 113 3.34 -7.26 17.87
CA LYS A 113 2.27 -6.50 18.53
C LYS A 113 1.69 -5.51 17.54
N PHE A 114 0.37 -5.55 17.37
CA PHE A 114 -0.38 -4.58 16.56
C PHE A 114 -0.18 -3.17 17.12
N ILE A 115 0.12 -2.22 16.24
CA ILE A 115 0.24 -0.80 16.60
C ILE A 115 -1.01 -0.06 16.13
N ARG A 116 -1.28 -0.05 14.82
CA ARG A 116 -2.50 0.53 14.24
C ARG A 116 -2.68 0.18 12.77
N ASP A 117 -3.87 0.43 12.26
CA ASP A 117 -4.12 0.51 10.83
C ASP A 117 -3.53 1.79 10.23
N LEU A 118 -3.19 1.77 8.95
CA LEU A 118 -2.87 2.98 8.20
C LEU A 118 -4.17 3.75 7.93
N ARG A 119 -4.08 5.07 7.99
CA ARG A 119 -5.18 5.94 7.56
C ARG A 119 -5.38 5.84 6.04
N PRO A 120 -6.62 6.04 5.54
CA PRO A 120 -6.82 6.23 4.10
C PRO A 120 -5.91 7.34 3.54
N GLY A 121 -5.20 7.05 2.46
CA GLY A 121 -4.25 7.97 1.83
C GLY A 121 -2.88 8.07 2.50
N GLU A 122 -2.62 7.31 3.56
CA GLU A 122 -1.35 7.37 4.29
C GLU A 122 -0.25 6.56 3.62
N ILE A 123 0.96 7.13 3.64
CA ILE A 123 2.21 6.45 3.33
C ILE A 123 3.04 6.36 4.60
N LEU A 124 3.38 5.15 5.06
CA LEU A 124 4.34 4.92 6.14
C LEU A 124 5.69 4.50 5.55
N VAL A 125 6.75 5.15 6.01
CA VAL A 125 8.12 4.85 5.63
C VAL A 125 8.89 4.36 6.84
N PHE A 126 9.47 3.17 6.72
CA PHE A 126 10.31 2.53 7.72
C PHE A 126 11.74 2.50 7.18
N ASP A 127 12.66 3.08 7.90
CA ASP A 127 14.09 3.10 7.58
C ASP A 127 14.95 3.06 8.86
N GLN A 128 16.25 3.29 8.72
CA GLN A 128 17.18 3.31 9.87
C GLN A 128 16.88 4.40 10.90
N ASP A 129 16.17 5.47 10.51
CA ASP A 129 15.84 6.59 11.39
C ASP A 129 14.50 6.35 12.11
N GLY A 130 13.80 5.25 11.79
CA GLY A 130 12.54 4.82 12.41
C GLY A 130 11.36 4.84 11.46
N VAL A 131 10.20 5.26 11.96
CA VAL A 131 8.93 5.29 11.20
C VAL A 131 8.48 6.73 11.04
N ARG A 132 8.16 7.12 9.81
CA ARG A 132 7.54 8.41 9.52
C ARG A 132 6.32 8.25 8.63
N SER A 133 5.36 9.15 8.80
CA SER A 133 4.10 9.19 8.06
C SER A 133 4.07 10.37 7.10
N ILE A 134 3.61 10.12 5.86
CA ILE A 134 3.29 11.14 4.87
C ILE A 134 1.77 11.11 4.71
N THR A 135 1.12 12.24 4.91
CA THR A 135 -0.34 12.35 5.00
C THR A 135 -0.96 13.30 3.97
N SER A 136 -0.21 13.64 2.94
CA SER A 136 -0.64 14.55 1.87
C SER A 136 -1.91 14.11 1.15
N HIS A 137 -2.16 12.79 1.07
CA HIS A 137 -3.36 12.21 0.45
C HIS A 137 -4.43 11.80 1.47
N CYS A 138 -4.20 12.04 2.77
CA CYS A 138 -5.22 11.77 3.79
C CYS A 138 -6.33 12.82 3.74
N ASP A 139 -7.55 12.37 4.03
CA ASP A 139 -8.75 13.23 4.16
C ASP A 139 -9.11 14.00 2.88
N GLN A 140 -8.58 13.61 1.71
CA GLN A 140 -8.89 14.24 0.43
C GLN A 140 -10.22 13.75 -0.16
N VAL A 141 -10.62 12.54 0.17
CA VAL A 141 -11.84 11.89 -0.31
C VAL A 141 -12.59 11.25 0.85
N GLU A 142 -13.90 11.02 0.67
CA GLU A 142 -14.71 10.34 1.66
C GLU A 142 -14.25 8.88 1.78
N LYS A 143 -14.07 8.43 3.02
CA LYS A 143 -13.71 7.05 3.32
C LYS A 143 -14.82 6.11 2.83
N SER A 144 -14.44 5.12 2.03
CA SER A 144 -15.34 4.10 1.52
C SER A 144 -14.78 2.72 1.85
N PHE A 145 -15.58 1.92 2.57
CA PHE A 145 -15.13 0.61 3.00
C PHE A 145 -15.69 -0.49 2.11
N CYS A 146 -14.85 -1.46 1.76
CA CYS A 146 -15.28 -2.63 1.01
C CYS A 146 -15.96 -3.63 1.97
N VAL A 147 -17.28 -3.78 1.88
CA VAL A 147 -18.02 -4.73 2.71
C VAL A 147 -17.57 -6.19 2.56
N PHE A 148 -16.98 -6.55 1.41
CA PHE A 148 -16.44 -7.89 1.17
C PHE A 148 -15.24 -8.21 2.05
N GLU A 149 -14.54 -7.21 2.61
CA GLU A 149 -13.49 -7.46 3.61
C GLU A 149 -14.06 -8.18 4.84
N TYR A 150 -15.27 -7.80 5.31
CA TYR A 150 -15.93 -8.45 6.45
C TYR A 150 -16.64 -9.77 6.11
N ILE A 151 -17.04 -9.97 4.84
CA ILE A 151 -17.85 -11.13 4.45
C ILE A 151 -16.98 -12.25 3.89
N TYR A 152 -15.92 -11.93 3.17
CA TYR A 152 -15.22 -12.91 2.34
C TYR A 152 -13.67 -12.87 2.44
N PHE A 153 -13.06 -11.68 2.51
CA PHE A 153 -11.60 -11.59 2.39
C PHE A 153 -10.88 -11.75 3.73
N ALA A 154 -11.30 -11.02 4.77
CA ALA A 154 -10.61 -11.04 6.04
C ALA A 154 -10.98 -12.27 6.87
N ARG A 155 -10.01 -12.72 7.66
CA ARG A 155 -10.26 -13.80 8.62
C ARG A 155 -11.15 -13.30 9.76
N PRO A 156 -12.00 -14.21 10.34
CA PRO A 156 -12.92 -13.83 11.44
C PRO A 156 -12.21 -13.28 12.69
N ASP A 157 -10.96 -13.68 12.93
CA ASP A 157 -10.14 -13.25 14.06
C ASP A 157 -9.41 -11.92 13.81
N SER A 158 -9.63 -11.28 12.67
CA SER A 158 -9.04 -9.99 12.32
C SER A 158 -9.85 -8.81 12.86
N VAL A 159 -9.14 -7.70 13.09
CA VAL A 159 -9.71 -6.38 13.40
C VAL A 159 -9.25 -5.42 12.31
N ILE A 160 -10.18 -4.70 11.69
CA ILE A 160 -9.93 -3.74 10.62
C ILE A 160 -10.54 -2.40 11.04
N ASP A 161 -9.75 -1.34 11.04
CA ASP A 161 -10.18 0.01 11.45
C ASP A 161 -10.90 0.03 12.80
N GLY A 162 -10.47 -0.82 13.72
CA GLY A 162 -11.05 -0.94 15.07
C GLY A 162 -12.34 -1.77 15.17
N VAL A 163 -12.81 -2.34 14.05
CA VAL A 163 -14.01 -3.19 14.00
C VAL A 163 -13.62 -4.66 13.86
N SER A 164 -14.18 -5.51 14.72
CA SER A 164 -13.99 -6.96 14.63
C SER A 164 -14.72 -7.52 13.40
N VAL A 165 -14.03 -8.38 12.63
CA VAL A 165 -14.64 -9.07 11.49
C VAL A 165 -15.72 -10.06 11.90
N HIS A 166 -15.63 -10.59 13.14
CA HIS A 166 -16.54 -11.60 13.67
C HIS A 166 -17.74 -11.02 14.46
N ALA A 167 -17.85 -9.70 14.61
CA ALA A 167 -18.91 -9.07 15.41
C ALA A 167 -20.24 -8.99 14.67
#